data_d044cc11aa2b6c124bc41f535795a800
#
_entry.id   d044cc11aa2b6c124bc41f535795a800
#
_cell.length_a   1.000
_cell.length_b   1.000
_cell.length_c   1.000
_cell.angle_alpha   90.00
_cell.angle_beta   90.00
_cell.angle_gamma   90.00
#
_symmetry.space_group_name_H-M   'P 1'
#
loop_
_entity.id
_entity.type
_entity.pdbx_description
1 polymer ?
#
loop_
_entity_poly.entity_id
_entity_poly.type
_entity_poly.pdbx_seq_one_letter_code
_entity_poly.pdbx_strand_id
1 'polypeptide(L)'
;MGFYGPFAPAVQIYSCRGSVYWCGKAFLSLLLPENSDFWSATENNGPWDKELKKGNVYNKFQPGTNLLITTYPNRGGAEMRSWCHETVAKDWQKFRSTENYNKLAYNTEFPWMADGKNGEISMNYGTKNQKGEWEVLRLYTFQSFKDGIYRRDAVLETDSTVRYQLADIPLPNGILRVDKVSVSEPTEICLGHYSLPRLNGVFKETSRRVGKLDIPVIDNGEYELAMIPLAGWDKLYTS
;
A
#
# COMPACT_ATOMS: atom_id res chain seq x y z
N MET A 1 16.07 -12.12 8.86
CA MET A 1 14.63 -11.89 8.68
C MET A 1 14.15 -12.24 7.26
N GLY A 2 14.40 -13.43 6.77
CA GLY A 2 13.79 -13.96 5.54
C GLY A 2 14.12 -13.27 4.20
N PHE A 3 15.01 -12.28 4.19
CA PHE A 3 15.47 -11.61 2.98
C PHE A 3 16.83 -12.17 2.55
N TYR A 4 17.10 -12.16 1.26
CA TYR A 4 18.40 -12.60 0.69
C TYR A 4 19.56 -11.64 1.03
N GLY A 5 19.27 -10.47 1.58
CA GLY A 5 20.25 -9.49 1.99
C GLY A 5 19.66 -8.48 2.98
N PRO A 6 20.46 -7.49 3.42
CA PRO A 6 19.97 -6.41 4.27
C PRO A 6 18.89 -5.60 3.56
N PHE A 7 17.74 -5.42 4.22
CA PHE A 7 16.66 -4.56 3.76
C PHE A 7 16.21 -3.64 4.90
N ALA A 8 16.93 -2.55 5.06
CA ALA A 8 16.72 -1.61 6.16
C ALA A 8 15.30 -1.04 6.25
N PRO A 9 14.56 -0.77 5.15
CA PRO A 9 13.18 -0.26 5.23
C PRO A 9 12.22 -1.18 5.98
N ALA A 10 12.46 -2.50 5.99
CA ALA A 10 11.63 -3.47 6.70
C ALA A 10 12.07 -3.72 8.15
N VAL A 11 13.13 -3.06 8.61
CA VAL A 11 13.61 -3.24 9.99
C VAL A 11 12.72 -2.44 10.94
N GLN A 12 12.19 -3.13 11.93
CA GLN A 12 11.44 -2.52 13.04
C GLN A 12 12.37 -2.29 14.24
N ILE A 13 12.02 -1.32 15.09
CA ILE A 13 12.82 -0.99 16.29
C ILE A 13 12.98 -2.19 17.25
N TYR A 14 12.01 -3.11 17.24
CA TYR A 14 12.02 -4.33 18.05
C TYR A 14 12.69 -5.53 17.35
N SER A 15 13.14 -5.36 16.10
CA SER A 15 13.88 -6.40 15.40
C SER A 15 15.26 -6.58 16.02
N CYS A 16 15.60 -7.78 16.42
CA CYS A 16 16.86 -8.12 17.06
C CYS A 16 17.41 -9.44 16.54
N ARG A 17 18.60 -9.83 16.99
CA ARG A 17 19.22 -11.11 16.61
C ARG A 17 18.36 -12.32 16.96
N GLY A 18 17.57 -12.25 18.04
CA GLY A 18 16.62 -13.27 18.44
C GLY A 18 15.37 -13.38 17.58
N SER A 19 15.10 -12.41 16.70
CA SER A 19 13.89 -12.41 15.85
C SER A 19 13.80 -13.65 14.95
N VAL A 20 14.90 -14.28 14.60
CA VAL A 20 14.94 -15.53 13.83
C VAL A 20 14.26 -16.70 14.53
N TYR A 21 14.21 -16.70 15.87
CA TYR A 21 13.55 -17.76 16.64
C TYR A 21 12.02 -17.77 16.49
N TRP A 22 11.45 -16.69 15.98
CA TRP A 22 10.03 -16.67 15.61
C TRP A 22 9.69 -17.71 14.53
N CYS A 23 10.68 -18.13 13.74
CA CYS A 23 10.52 -19.24 12.79
C CYS A 23 10.10 -20.54 13.47
N GLY A 24 10.42 -20.72 14.75
CA GLY A 24 9.95 -21.87 15.54
C GLY A 24 8.44 -22.02 15.60
N LYS A 25 7.69 -20.92 15.38
CA LYS A 25 6.21 -20.98 15.31
C LYS A 25 5.69 -21.81 14.14
N ALA A 26 6.47 -21.98 13.08
CA ALA A 26 6.10 -22.86 11.96
C ALA A 26 5.94 -24.32 12.39
N PHE A 27 6.54 -24.72 13.52
CA PHE A 27 6.48 -26.08 14.05
C PHE A 27 5.41 -26.28 15.13
N LEU A 28 4.59 -25.25 15.43
CA LEU A 28 3.54 -25.38 16.45
C LEU A 28 2.49 -26.42 16.08
N SER A 29 2.27 -26.67 14.78
CA SER A 29 1.40 -27.73 14.32
C SER A 29 1.80 -29.12 14.80
N LEU A 30 3.10 -29.36 15.08
CA LEU A 30 3.58 -30.62 15.64
C LEU A 30 3.04 -30.93 17.04
N LEU A 31 2.47 -29.93 17.73
CA LEU A 31 1.78 -30.12 19.01
C LEU A 31 0.35 -30.62 18.87
N LEU A 32 -0.19 -30.64 17.64
CA LEU A 32 -1.53 -31.14 17.37
C LEU A 32 -1.54 -32.66 17.35
N PRO A 33 -2.60 -33.32 17.88
CA PRO A 33 -2.75 -34.76 17.80
C PRO A 33 -2.75 -35.24 16.34
N GLU A 34 -2.24 -36.45 16.09
CA GLU A 34 -2.17 -37.05 14.75
C GLU A 34 -3.51 -37.15 14.05
N ASN A 35 -4.60 -37.30 14.82
CA ASN A 35 -5.98 -37.38 14.31
C ASN A 35 -6.66 -36.03 14.17
N SER A 36 -5.95 -34.93 14.31
CA SER A 36 -6.53 -33.58 14.09
C SER A 36 -6.82 -33.35 12.61
N ASP A 37 -7.82 -32.52 12.33
CA ASP A 37 -8.16 -32.12 10.97
C ASP A 37 -7.00 -31.42 10.25
N PHE A 38 -6.07 -30.86 11.00
CA PHE A 38 -4.86 -30.26 10.44
C PHE A 38 -4.03 -31.26 9.63
N TRP A 39 -3.96 -32.52 10.08
CA TRP A 39 -3.16 -33.56 9.43
C TRP A 39 -3.98 -34.43 8.45
N SER A 40 -5.29 -34.57 8.69
CA SER A 40 -6.16 -35.51 7.98
C SER A 40 -7.08 -34.89 6.96
N ALA A 41 -7.32 -33.57 7.02
CA ALA A 41 -8.20 -32.89 6.08
C ALA A 41 -7.62 -32.87 4.65
N THR A 42 -8.48 -33.03 3.66
CA THR A 42 -8.11 -32.85 2.26
C THR A 42 -7.96 -31.36 1.96
N GLU A 43 -6.81 -31.00 1.41
CA GLU A 43 -6.55 -29.61 0.97
C GLU A 43 -7.53 -29.18 -0.12
N ASN A 44 -7.97 -27.92 -0.03
CA ASN A 44 -8.80 -27.28 -1.04
C ASN A 44 -8.54 -25.78 -1.06
N ASN A 45 -8.98 -25.11 -2.12
CA ASN A 45 -8.77 -23.67 -2.29
C ASN A 45 -9.75 -22.81 -1.45
N GLY A 46 -10.56 -23.41 -0.62
CA GLY A 46 -11.49 -22.71 0.27
C GLY A 46 -12.44 -21.74 -0.48
N PRO A 47 -12.48 -20.47 -0.05
CA PRO A 47 -13.33 -19.46 -0.67
C PRO A 47 -13.04 -19.18 -2.15
N TRP A 48 -11.80 -19.41 -2.62
CA TRP A 48 -11.43 -19.16 -4.01
C TRP A 48 -12.27 -19.95 -5.01
N ASP A 49 -12.62 -21.19 -4.69
CA ASP A 49 -13.44 -22.03 -5.57
C ASP A 49 -14.93 -21.76 -5.42
N LYS A 50 -15.37 -21.33 -4.23
CA LYS A 50 -16.79 -21.30 -3.88
C LYS A 50 -17.40 -19.91 -3.90
N GLU A 51 -16.67 -18.90 -3.44
CA GLU A 51 -17.21 -17.59 -3.10
C GLU A 51 -16.64 -16.45 -3.94
N LEU A 52 -15.34 -16.51 -4.23
CA LEU A 52 -14.64 -15.42 -4.88
C LEU A 52 -14.80 -15.47 -6.40
N LYS A 53 -15.57 -14.54 -6.95
CA LYS A 53 -15.88 -14.48 -8.39
C LYS A 53 -15.13 -13.34 -9.06
N LYS A 54 -14.59 -13.59 -10.24
CA LYS A 54 -14.01 -12.54 -11.10
C LYS A 54 -15.03 -11.44 -11.39
N GLY A 55 -14.55 -10.24 -11.60
CA GLY A 55 -15.38 -9.05 -11.80
C GLY A 55 -15.83 -8.36 -10.51
N ASN A 56 -15.59 -8.96 -9.34
CA ASN A 56 -15.93 -8.39 -8.04
C ASN A 56 -14.66 -8.07 -7.22
N VAL A 57 -14.88 -7.32 -6.13
CA VAL A 57 -13.92 -7.13 -5.04
C VAL A 57 -14.56 -7.60 -3.73
N TYR A 58 -13.76 -8.17 -2.85
CA TYR A 58 -14.23 -8.65 -1.55
C TYR A 58 -13.49 -7.92 -0.44
N ASN A 59 -14.23 -7.10 0.27
CA ASN A 59 -13.72 -6.26 1.34
C ASN A 59 -13.99 -6.89 2.70
N LYS A 60 -12.95 -7.09 3.50
CA LYS A 60 -13.03 -7.49 4.89
C LYS A 60 -12.48 -6.40 5.77
N PHE A 61 -13.36 -5.67 6.43
CA PHE A 61 -12.99 -4.64 7.39
C PHE A 61 -12.84 -5.23 8.80
N GLN A 62 -11.78 -4.83 9.49
CA GLN A 62 -11.48 -5.21 10.86
C GLN A 62 -11.66 -3.99 11.77
N PRO A 63 -12.79 -3.84 12.45
CA PRO A 63 -13.12 -2.61 13.18
C PRO A 63 -12.21 -2.34 14.38
N GLY A 64 -11.65 -3.40 14.99
CA GLY A 64 -10.73 -3.23 16.14
C GLY A 64 -9.40 -2.58 15.78
N THR A 65 -8.96 -2.75 14.55
CA THR A 65 -7.68 -2.24 14.05
C THR A 65 -7.84 -1.25 12.90
N ASN A 66 -9.08 -0.99 12.48
CA ASN A 66 -9.41 -0.15 11.33
C ASN A 66 -8.67 -0.56 10.03
N LEU A 67 -8.38 -1.85 9.89
CA LEU A 67 -7.74 -2.41 8.70
C LEU A 67 -8.81 -2.83 7.69
N LEU A 68 -8.58 -2.51 6.43
CA LEU A 68 -9.35 -3.03 5.30
C LEU A 68 -8.48 -3.98 4.48
N ILE A 69 -8.89 -5.22 4.37
CA ILE A 69 -8.30 -6.20 3.46
C ILE A 69 -9.26 -6.36 2.28
N THR A 70 -8.75 -6.12 1.09
CA THR A 70 -9.48 -6.29 -0.18
C THR A 70 -8.87 -7.44 -0.95
N THR A 71 -9.68 -8.42 -1.33
CA THR A 71 -9.27 -9.52 -2.21
C THR A 71 -9.74 -9.24 -3.63
N TYR A 72 -8.85 -9.47 -4.60
CA TYR A 72 -9.03 -9.23 -6.03
C TYR A 72 -9.04 -10.54 -6.81
N PRO A 73 -10.20 -11.19 -7.02
CA PRO A 73 -10.27 -12.49 -7.71
C PRO A 73 -9.81 -12.45 -9.17
N ASN A 74 -9.84 -11.28 -9.81
CA ASN A 74 -9.36 -11.15 -11.19
C ASN A 74 -7.87 -11.51 -11.31
N ARG A 75 -7.08 -11.22 -10.27
CA ARG A 75 -5.63 -11.36 -10.25
C ARG A 75 -5.13 -12.43 -9.28
N GLY A 76 -5.94 -12.80 -8.30
CA GLY A 76 -5.54 -13.69 -7.23
C GLY A 76 -4.83 -12.99 -6.06
N GLY A 77 -4.73 -11.66 -6.10
CA GLY A 77 -4.03 -10.88 -5.10
C GLY A 77 -4.93 -10.32 -4.00
N ALA A 78 -4.29 -9.77 -2.97
CA ALA A 78 -4.94 -9.05 -1.90
C ALA A 78 -4.22 -7.72 -1.62
N GLU A 79 -4.97 -6.79 -1.07
CA GLU A 79 -4.48 -5.47 -0.71
C GLU A 79 -4.93 -5.09 0.69
N MET A 80 -4.03 -4.55 1.49
CA MET A 80 -4.32 -4.07 2.83
C MET A 80 -4.22 -2.55 2.87
N ARG A 81 -5.24 -1.92 3.45
CA ARG A 81 -5.22 -0.52 3.85
C ARG A 81 -5.15 -0.44 5.35
N SER A 82 -4.21 0.36 5.82
CA SER A 82 -4.03 0.63 7.24
C SER A 82 -4.03 2.13 7.50
N TRP A 83 -3.99 2.48 8.76
CA TRP A 83 -3.78 3.84 9.21
C TRP A 83 -2.65 3.84 10.24
N CYS A 84 -1.94 4.94 10.33
CA CYS A 84 -1.01 5.13 11.43
C CYS A 84 -1.82 5.34 12.72
N HIS A 85 -1.55 4.58 13.76
CA HIS A 85 -2.24 4.69 15.04
C HIS A 85 -1.72 5.82 15.93
N GLU A 86 -0.82 6.64 15.42
CA GLU A 86 -0.28 7.82 16.08
C GLU A 86 -0.67 9.07 15.28
N THR A 87 -1.20 10.04 15.98
CA THR A 87 -1.60 11.34 15.41
C THR A 87 -0.52 12.41 15.56
N VAL A 88 0.53 12.11 16.32
CA VAL A 88 1.70 12.96 16.51
C VAL A 88 2.95 12.13 16.33
N ALA A 89 3.85 12.58 15.46
CA ALA A 89 5.12 11.88 15.25
C ALA A 89 5.99 11.97 16.50
N LYS A 90 6.50 10.83 16.92
CA LYS A 90 7.53 10.70 17.94
C LYS A 90 8.90 10.66 17.27
N ASP A 91 9.96 11.04 18.00
CA ASP A 91 11.31 11.08 17.41
C ASP A 91 11.76 9.74 16.81
N TRP A 92 11.39 8.62 17.42
CA TRP A 92 11.69 7.28 16.89
C TRP A 92 10.90 6.92 15.62
N GLN A 93 9.77 7.55 15.36
CA GLN A 93 8.97 7.35 14.14
C GLN A 93 9.57 8.05 12.92
N LYS A 94 10.53 8.94 13.11
CA LYS A 94 11.35 9.50 12.03
C LYS A 94 12.31 8.47 11.44
N PHE A 95 12.42 7.30 12.07
CA PHE A 95 13.15 6.16 11.54
C PHE A 95 12.33 5.40 10.50
N ARG A 96 13.02 4.64 9.68
CA ARG A 96 12.50 3.83 8.56
C ARG A 96 11.35 2.88 8.91
N SER A 97 11.19 2.52 10.18
CA SER A 97 10.10 1.66 10.64
C SER A 97 8.70 2.22 10.37
N THR A 98 8.54 3.54 10.22
CA THR A 98 7.25 4.15 9.90
C THR A 98 6.81 3.84 8.47
N GLU A 99 7.74 3.60 7.55
CA GLU A 99 7.45 3.24 6.16
C GLU A 99 6.66 1.93 6.06
N ASN A 100 6.73 1.06 7.07
CA ASN A 100 6.00 -0.19 7.09
C ASN A 100 4.49 -0.04 7.33
N TYR A 101 4.01 1.15 7.75
CA TYR A 101 2.62 1.35 8.12
C TYR A 101 1.99 2.62 7.55
N ASN A 102 2.75 3.43 6.83
CA ASN A 102 2.32 4.74 6.36
C ASN A 102 2.06 4.83 4.86
N LYS A 103 2.09 3.71 4.14
CA LYS A 103 1.68 3.70 2.74
C LYS A 103 0.16 3.76 2.63
N LEU A 104 -0.33 4.30 1.52
CA LEU A 104 -1.77 4.38 1.26
C LEU A 104 -2.41 3.00 1.16
N ALA A 105 -1.67 2.02 0.62
CA ALA A 105 -2.04 0.61 0.62
C ALA A 105 -0.82 -0.29 0.42
N TYR A 106 -0.96 -1.57 0.77
CA TYR A 106 0.04 -2.63 0.59
C TYR A 106 -0.60 -3.75 -0.21
N ASN A 107 0.09 -4.26 -1.22
CA ASN A 107 -0.42 -5.25 -2.15
C ASN A 107 0.47 -6.50 -2.17
N THR A 108 -0.13 -7.68 -2.34
CA THR A 108 0.61 -8.95 -2.37
C THR A 108 1.41 -9.16 -3.65
N GLU A 109 1.07 -8.47 -4.73
CA GLU A 109 1.70 -8.62 -6.04
C GLU A 109 2.75 -7.53 -6.30
N PHE A 110 2.59 -6.36 -5.69
CA PHE A 110 3.44 -5.20 -5.94
C PHE A 110 4.18 -4.79 -4.67
N PRO A 111 5.51 -4.84 -4.66
CA PRO A 111 6.27 -4.42 -3.50
C PRO A 111 6.06 -2.91 -3.27
N TRP A 112 6.05 -2.51 -2.02
CA TRP A 112 6.29 -1.13 -1.68
C TRP A 112 7.80 -0.89 -1.64
N MET A 113 8.21 0.34 -1.95
CA MET A 113 9.60 0.75 -1.88
C MET A 113 9.76 1.89 -0.88
N ALA A 114 10.96 2.03 -0.32
CA ALA A 114 11.32 3.18 0.45
C ALA A 114 11.29 4.43 -0.44
N ASP A 115 10.80 5.54 0.11
CA ASP A 115 10.73 6.79 -0.61
C ASP A 115 12.14 7.32 -0.89
N GLY A 116 12.37 7.79 -2.11
CA GLY A 116 13.63 8.31 -2.57
C GLY A 116 13.94 9.71 -2.04
N LYS A 117 15.20 10.11 -2.17
CA LYS A 117 15.68 11.44 -1.73
C LYS A 117 15.25 12.58 -2.65
N ASN A 118 14.91 12.27 -3.90
CA ASN A 118 14.56 13.24 -4.94
C ASN A 118 13.04 13.38 -5.13
N GLY A 119 12.23 12.87 -4.19
CA GLY A 119 10.79 12.92 -4.27
C GLY A 119 10.16 11.72 -4.99
N GLU A 120 10.94 10.68 -5.31
CA GLU A 120 10.37 9.41 -5.76
C GLU A 120 9.62 8.78 -4.59
N ILE A 121 8.33 8.56 -4.78
CA ILE A 121 7.47 8.01 -3.75
C ILE A 121 6.74 6.77 -4.25
N SER A 122 6.54 5.82 -3.33
CA SER A 122 5.80 4.60 -3.61
C SER A 122 4.55 4.55 -2.76
N MET A 123 3.39 4.50 -3.42
CA MET A 123 2.06 4.38 -2.81
C MET A 123 1.84 5.35 -1.63
N ASN A 124 2.20 6.61 -1.85
CA ASN A 124 2.05 7.68 -0.87
C ASN A 124 1.91 9.04 -1.56
N TYR A 125 1.60 10.07 -0.80
CA TYR A 125 1.73 11.47 -1.18
C TYR A 125 3.06 12.04 -0.72
N GLY A 126 3.74 12.73 -1.62
CA GLY A 126 4.83 13.66 -1.30
C GLY A 126 4.34 15.09 -1.45
N THR A 127 4.71 15.94 -0.52
CA THR A 127 4.43 17.38 -0.54
C THR A 127 5.73 18.14 -0.35
N LYS A 128 5.93 19.19 -1.14
CA LYS A 128 7.08 20.05 -0.94
C LYS A 128 6.81 20.96 0.25
N ASN A 129 7.61 20.85 1.29
CA ASN A 129 7.43 21.66 2.50
C ASN A 129 7.94 23.10 2.29
N GLN A 130 7.75 23.97 3.28
CA GLN A 130 8.18 25.38 3.21
C GLN A 130 9.69 25.57 3.01
N LYS A 131 10.50 24.54 3.27
CA LYS A 131 11.95 24.54 3.00
C LYS A 131 12.31 24.09 1.58
N GLY A 132 11.30 23.70 0.78
CA GLY A 132 11.49 23.13 -0.56
C GLY A 132 11.90 21.65 -0.56
N GLU A 133 11.81 20.95 0.58
CA GLU A 133 12.13 19.53 0.71
C GLU A 133 10.86 18.68 0.55
N TRP A 134 11.00 17.49 -0.06
CA TRP A 134 9.92 16.54 -0.15
C TRP A 134 9.64 15.85 1.19
N GLU A 135 8.40 15.88 1.60
CA GLU A 135 7.89 15.23 2.81
C GLU A 135 6.73 14.31 2.46
N VAL A 136 6.77 13.06 2.94
CA VAL A 136 5.72 12.07 2.71
C VAL A 136 4.73 12.06 3.85
N LEU A 137 3.47 11.70 3.55
CA LEU A 137 2.45 11.55 4.58
C LEU A 137 2.76 10.37 5.49
N ARG A 138 2.67 10.58 6.80
CA ARG A 138 2.92 9.57 7.82
C ARG A 138 1.86 9.54 8.92
N LEU A 139 1.16 10.63 9.12
CA LEU A 139 0.17 10.78 10.18
C LEU A 139 -1.23 10.71 9.61
N TYR A 140 -1.83 9.54 9.72
CA TYR A 140 -3.19 9.29 9.25
C TYR A 140 -4.14 9.15 10.44
N THR A 141 -5.36 9.62 10.27
CA THR A 141 -6.48 9.38 11.19
C THR A 141 -7.57 8.65 10.43
N PHE A 142 -7.92 7.46 10.87
CA PHE A 142 -9.05 6.71 10.30
C PHE A 142 -10.35 7.46 10.52
N GLN A 143 -11.16 7.59 9.48
CA GLN A 143 -12.47 8.24 9.54
C GLN A 143 -13.61 7.23 9.45
N SER A 144 -13.63 6.42 8.41
CA SER A 144 -14.70 5.44 8.23
C SER A 144 -14.36 4.40 7.15
N PHE A 145 -15.02 3.22 7.25
CA PHE A 145 -15.25 2.34 6.11
C PHE A 145 -16.75 2.16 5.97
N LYS A 146 -17.33 2.75 4.93
CA LYS A 146 -18.75 2.70 4.64
C LYS A 146 -19.00 2.71 3.13
N ASP A 147 -19.97 1.94 2.67
CA ASP A 147 -20.37 1.84 1.26
C ASP A 147 -19.20 1.51 0.31
N GLY A 148 -18.29 0.65 0.77
CA GLY A 148 -17.09 0.26 0.02
C GLY A 148 -15.98 1.31 -0.03
N ILE A 149 -16.11 2.42 0.67
CA ILE A 149 -15.17 3.55 0.66
C ILE A 149 -14.40 3.60 1.98
N TYR A 150 -13.09 3.52 1.90
CA TYR A 150 -12.18 3.65 3.04
C TYR A 150 -11.68 5.08 3.13
N ARG A 151 -12.01 5.78 4.22
CA ARG A 151 -11.68 7.20 4.42
C ARG A 151 -10.69 7.41 5.54
N ARG A 152 -9.73 8.28 5.28
CA ARG A 152 -8.71 8.74 6.25
C ARG A 152 -8.48 10.22 6.06
N ASP A 153 -8.12 10.91 7.13
CA ASP A 153 -7.51 12.23 7.08
C ASP A 153 -6.00 12.09 7.29
N ALA A 154 -5.25 13.02 6.76
CA ALA A 154 -3.82 13.13 7.03
C ALA A 154 -3.42 14.60 7.12
N VAL A 155 -2.35 14.85 7.86
CA VAL A 155 -1.72 16.16 7.95
C VAL A 155 -0.24 16.04 7.66
N LEU A 156 0.34 17.07 7.07
CA LEU A 156 1.78 17.14 6.91
C LEU A 156 2.41 17.36 8.28
N GLU A 157 3.47 16.63 8.59
CA GLU A 157 4.07 16.65 9.94
C GLU A 157 4.74 17.99 10.25
N THR A 158 5.39 18.59 9.24
CA THR A 158 6.08 19.89 9.41
C THR A 158 5.14 21.09 9.22
N ASP A 159 3.95 20.88 8.65
CA ASP A 159 2.97 21.94 8.42
C ASP A 159 1.54 21.42 8.54
N SER A 160 0.95 21.56 9.70
CA SER A 160 -0.41 21.10 10.00
C SER A 160 -1.53 21.86 9.24
N THR A 161 -1.19 22.92 8.52
CA THR A 161 -2.13 23.61 7.64
C THR A 161 -2.35 22.85 6.33
N VAL A 162 -1.41 22.02 5.93
CA VAL A 162 -1.52 21.12 4.79
C VAL A 162 -2.28 19.86 5.22
N ARG A 163 -3.49 19.72 4.72
CA ARG A 163 -4.42 18.67 5.15
C ARG A 163 -4.94 17.89 3.96
N TYR A 164 -5.05 16.58 4.15
CA TYR A 164 -5.56 15.62 3.18
C TYR A 164 -6.80 14.94 3.72
N GLN A 165 -7.84 14.88 2.91
CA GLN A 165 -9.01 14.01 3.11
C GLN A 165 -8.96 12.96 2.01
N LEU A 166 -8.72 11.71 2.38
CA LEU A 166 -8.41 10.62 1.47
C LEU A 166 -9.57 9.63 1.42
N ALA A 167 -9.96 9.24 0.22
CA ALA A 167 -11.00 8.25 0.00
C ALA A 167 -10.58 7.23 -1.06
N ASP A 168 -10.47 5.97 -0.65
CA ASP A 168 -10.13 4.83 -1.50
C ASP A 168 -11.35 3.97 -1.78
N ILE A 169 -11.58 3.66 -3.04
CA ILE A 169 -12.63 2.76 -3.52
C ILE A 169 -11.96 1.63 -4.29
N PRO A 170 -11.86 0.42 -3.72
CA PRO A 170 -11.35 -0.74 -4.45
C PRO A 170 -12.25 -1.09 -5.62
N LEU A 171 -11.66 -1.30 -6.79
CA LEU A 171 -12.32 -1.74 -8.01
C LEU A 171 -11.72 -3.08 -8.47
N PRO A 172 -12.40 -3.91 -9.29
CA PRO A 172 -11.91 -5.23 -9.67
C PRO A 172 -10.48 -5.29 -10.23
N ASN A 173 -10.01 -4.21 -10.86
CA ASN A 173 -8.68 -4.13 -11.48
C ASN A 173 -7.83 -2.97 -10.94
N GLY A 174 -8.23 -2.33 -9.85
CA GLY A 174 -7.47 -1.18 -9.34
C GLY A 174 -8.13 -0.47 -8.18
N ILE A 175 -7.76 0.78 -7.99
CA ILE A 175 -8.26 1.65 -6.94
C ILE A 175 -8.73 2.96 -7.60
N LEU A 176 -9.97 3.35 -7.33
CA LEU A 176 -10.38 4.74 -7.56
C LEU A 176 -10.08 5.54 -6.29
N ARG A 177 -9.31 6.59 -6.43
CA ARG A 177 -8.96 7.50 -5.35
C ARG A 177 -9.62 8.86 -5.58
N VAL A 178 -10.28 9.37 -4.55
CA VAL A 178 -10.90 10.70 -4.58
C VAL A 178 -10.44 11.44 -3.33
N ASP A 179 -9.50 12.34 -3.51
CA ASP A 179 -8.85 13.03 -2.40
C ASP A 179 -9.07 14.53 -2.49
N LYS A 180 -9.16 15.18 -1.34
CA LYS A 180 -9.18 16.64 -1.22
C LYS A 180 -7.95 17.08 -0.44
N VAL A 181 -7.20 17.99 -1.03
CA VAL A 181 -6.04 18.61 -0.38
C VAL A 181 -6.34 20.08 -0.12
N SER A 182 -6.03 20.53 1.09
CA SER A 182 -6.12 21.92 1.49
C SER A 182 -4.72 22.39 1.90
N VAL A 183 -4.29 23.51 1.33
CA VAL A 183 -2.99 24.14 1.57
C VAL A 183 -3.18 25.61 1.89
N SER A 184 -2.34 26.19 2.75
CA SER A 184 -2.35 27.62 3.04
C SER A 184 -1.62 28.43 1.96
N GLU A 185 -0.59 27.85 1.36
CA GLU A 185 0.21 28.46 0.30
C GLU A 185 0.39 27.48 -0.85
N PRO A 186 0.57 27.95 -2.09
CA PRO A 186 0.83 27.11 -3.24
C PRO A 186 2.04 26.21 -3.01
N THR A 187 1.88 24.90 -3.23
CA THR A 187 2.96 23.94 -3.09
C THR A 187 2.86 22.81 -4.14
N GLU A 188 3.96 22.15 -4.38
CA GLU A 188 4.00 20.98 -5.25
C GLU A 188 3.56 19.73 -4.48
N ILE A 189 2.67 18.96 -5.08
CA ILE A 189 2.15 17.71 -4.54
C ILE A 189 2.34 16.61 -5.59
N CYS A 190 2.85 15.47 -5.15
CA CYS A 190 3.06 14.30 -5.97
C CYS A 190 2.35 13.10 -5.35
N LEU A 191 1.72 12.25 -6.16
CA LEU A 191 1.14 10.98 -5.75
C LEU A 191 1.87 9.84 -6.46
N GLY A 192 2.48 8.95 -5.68
CA GLY A 192 3.15 7.78 -6.20
C GLY A 192 2.25 6.55 -6.27
N HIS A 193 2.54 5.68 -7.22
CA HIS A 193 1.90 4.37 -7.40
C HIS A 193 2.73 3.26 -6.75
N TYR A 194 2.21 2.02 -6.80
CA TYR A 194 3.02 0.83 -6.52
C TYR A 194 4.23 0.76 -7.44
N SER A 195 5.30 0.18 -6.94
CA SER A 195 6.44 -0.18 -7.78
C SER A 195 6.16 -1.51 -8.47
N LEU A 196 6.58 -1.62 -9.72
CA LEU A 196 6.48 -2.86 -10.46
C LEU A 196 7.72 -3.73 -10.20
N PRO A 197 7.58 -4.99 -9.76
CA PRO A 197 8.74 -5.85 -9.54
C PRO A 197 9.43 -6.14 -10.87
N ARG A 198 10.76 -6.06 -10.89
CA ARG A 198 11.56 -6.42 -12.06
C ARG A 198 11.71 -7.93 -12.14
N LEU A 199 10.78 -8.58 -12.83
CA LEU A 199 10.81 -10.00 -13.11
C LEU A 199 11.60 -10.25 -14.39
N ASN A 200 12.58 -11.16 -14.34
CA ASN A 200 13.38 -11.58 -15.50
C ASN A 200 14.01 -10.43 -16.33
N GLY A 201 14.20 -9.26 -15.73
CA GLY A 201 14.77 -8.09 -16.40
C GLY A 201 13.91 -7.44 -17.47
N VAL A 202 12.69 -7.92 -17.68
CA VAL A 202 11.74 -7.30 -18.62
C VAL A 202 11.13 -6.05 -18.00
N PHE A 203 11.21 -4.96 -18.75
CA PHE A 203 10.58 -3.71 -18.38
C PHE A 203 10.30 -2.92 -19.66
N LYS A 204 9.03 -2.59 -19.88
CA LYS A 204 8.58 -1.80 -21.01
C LYS A 204 7.75 -0.63 -20.52
N GLU A 205 8.00 0.52 -21.10
CA GLU A 205 7.15 1.68 -20.96
C GLU A 205 6.40 1.87 -22.28
N THR A 206 5.09 1.93 -22.20
CA THR A 206 4.19 2.12 -23.34
C THR A 206 3.19 3.23 -23.02
N SER A 207 2.39 3.63 -23.99
CA SER A 207 1.30 4.57 -23.79
C SER A 207 0.00 4.00 -24.32
N ARG A 208 -1.07 4.21 -23.56
CA ARG A 208 -2.44 3.86 -23.99
C ARG A 208 -3.32 5.10 -24.02
N ARG A 209 -4.09 5.25 -25.10
CA ARG A 209 -5.07 6.32 -25.22
C ARG A 209 -6.32 5.98 -24.42
N VAL A 210 -6.66 6.83 -23.43
CA VAL A 210 -7.90 6.73 -22.65
C VAL A 210 -8.65 8.06 -22.81
N GLY A 211 -9.66 8.09 -23.65
CA GLY A 211 -10.35 9.32 -24.01
C GLY A 211 -9.41 10.32 -24.70
N LYS A 212 -9.16 11.46 -24.05
CA LYS A 212 -8.23 12.50 -24.52
C LYS A 212 -6.83 12.40 -23.90
N LEU A 213 -6.62 11.45 -22.97
CA LEU A 213 -5.38 11.32 -22.23
C LEU A 213 -4.50 10.22 -22.83
N ASP A 214 -3.22 10.48 -22.94
CA ASP A 214 -2.20 9.45 -23.21
C ASP A 214 -1.64 9.03 -21.85
N ILE A 215 -1.92 7.78 -21.47
CA ILE A 215 -1.60 7.22 -20.17
C ILE A 215 -0.35 6.36 -20.30
N PRO A 216 0.74 6.68 -19.58
CA PRO A 216 1.89 5.79 -19.52
C PRO A 216 1.51 4.50 -18.79
N VAL A 217 1.95 3.40 -19.35
CA VAL A 217 1.77 2.05 -18.82
C VAL A 217 3.13 1.42 -18.67
N ILE A 218 3.41 0.91 -17.49
CA ILE A 218 4.63 0.16 -17.20
C ILE A 218 4.28 -1.33 -17.17
N ASP A 219 5.06 -2.12 -17.88
CA ASP A 219 4.83 -3.55 -18.09
C ASP A 219 6.13 -4.32 -17.83
N ASN A 220 6.09 -5.35 -17.00
CA ASN A 220 7.22 -6.25 -16.73
C ASN A 220 7.05 -7.64 -17.38
N GLY A 221 6.07 -7.80 -18.27
CA GLY A 221 5.75 -9.06 -18.95
C GLY A 221 4.75 -9.93 -18.20
N GLU A 222 4.47 -9.66 -16.92
CA GLU A 222 3.49 -10.38 -16.12
C GLU A 222 2.40 -9.42 -15.58
N TYR A 223 2.79 -8.22 -15.20
CA TYR A 223 1.90 -7.20 -14.67
C TYR A 223 2.05 -5.88 -15.42
N GLU A 224 0.93 -5.19 -15.52
CA GLU A 224 0.87 -3.81 -16.03
C GLU A 224 0.40 -2.88 -14.91
N LEU A 225 1.06 -1.73 -14.78
CA LEU A 225 0.64 -0.63 -13.91
C LEU A 225 0.37 0.62 -14.73
N ALA A 226 -0.73 1.29 -14.42
CA ALA A 226 -1.08 2.58 -15.00
C ALA A 226 -1.73 3.47 -13.94
N MET A 227 -1.49 4.78 -14.02
CA MET A 227 -2.18 5.78 -13.23
C MET A 227 -2.97 6.68 -14.19
N ILE A 228 -4.28 6.85 -13.93
CA ILE A 228 -5.17 7.62 -14.79
C ILE A 228 -5.60 8.89 -14.04
N PRO A 229 -5.07 10.08 -14.39
CA PRO A 229 -5.44 11.34 -13.76
C PRO A 229 -6.83 11.77 -14.27
N LEU A 230 -7.86 11.57 -13.45
CA LEU A 230 -9.23 11.91 -13.83
C LEU A 230 -9.51 13.42 -13.69
N ALA A 231 -9.02 14.06 -12.65
CA ALA A 231 -9.17 15.48 -12.39
C ALA A 231 -8.11 15.99 -11.39
N GLY A 232 -7.80 17.28 -11.45
CA GLY A 232 -6.98 17.99 -10.46
C GLY A 232 -5.46 17.73 -10.52
N TRP A 233 -4.97 17.14 -11.61
CA TRP A 233 -3.56 16.86 -11.83
C TRP A 233 -3.03 17.62 -13.04
N ASP A 234 -1.91 18.29 -12.88
CA ASP A 234 -1.28 19.07 -13.95
C ASP A 234 -0.41 18.20 -14.86
N LYS A 235 0.21 17.16 -14.30
CA LYS A 235 1.18 16.34 -15.03
C LYS A 235 1.19 14.89 -14.55
N LEU A 236 1.43 13.98 -15.49
CA LEU A 236 1.69 12.57 -15.25
C LEU A 236 3.05 12.21 -15.85
N TYR A 237 3.86 11.46 -15.11
CA TYR A 237 5.16 10.96 -15.58
C TYR A 237 5.50 9.62 -14.94
N THR A 238 6.43 8.90 -15.56
CA THR A 238 7.05 7.68 -15.04
C THR A 238 8.45 7.97 -14.50
N SER A 239 8.90 7.20 -13.54
CA SER A 239 10.25 7.31 -12.94
C SER A 239 10.87 5.93 -12.71
#